data_2885bcaa869ac67c87256efedfb7b588
#
_entry.id   2885bcaa869ac67c87256efedfb7b588
#
_cell.length_a   1.000
_cell.length_b   1.000
_cell.length_c   1.000
_cell.angle_alpha   90.00
_cell.angle_beta   90.00
_cell.angle_gamma   90.00
#
_symmetry.space_group_name_H-M   'P 1'
#
loop_
_entity.id
_entity.type
_entity.pdbx_description
1 polymer ?
#
loop_
_entity_poly.entity_id
_entity_poly.type
_entity_poly.pdbx_seq_one_letter_code
_entity_poly.pdbx_strand_id
1 'polypeptide(L)'
;MELELLSSRINLNHTCLKLQVSIEDIKTKHPNRTDLINSMEQSLHEIKKAMVVYGTLEKEFRAARQINFDLQHINLELKQDVKDLKKIIEFNNAEL
;
A
#
# COMPACT_ATOMS: atom_id res chain seq x y z
N MET A 1 -9.21 0.01 -2.63
CA MET A 1 -8.03 0.89 -2.69
C MET A 1 -6.71 0.14 -2.67
N GLU A 2 -6.56 -0.86 -1.84
CA GLU A 2 -5.35 -1.68 -1.79
C GLU A 2 -5.11 -2.46 -3.08
N LEU A 3 -6.15 -3.03 -3.68
CA LEU A 3 -6.08 -3.71 -4.99
C LEU A 3 -5.72 -2.76 -6.12
N GLU A 4 -6.19 -1.51 -6.06
CA GLU A 4 -5.87 -0.48 -7.04
C GLU A 4 -4.40 -0.09 -6.97
N LEU A 5 -3.85 0.04 -5.76
CA LEU A 5 -2.43 0.31 -5.55
C LEU A 5 -1.56 -0.83 -6.07
N LEU A 6 -1.94 -2.07 -5.79
CA LEU A 6 -1.24 -3.24 -6.29
C LEU A 6 -1.26 -3.30 -7.82
N SER A 7 -2.42 -3.07 -8.42
CA SER A 7 -2.58 -3.03 -9.87
C SER A 7 -1.72 -1.94 -10.50
N SER A 8 -1.70 -0.74 -9.92
CA SER A 8 -0.87 0.37 -10.39
C SER A 8 0.62 0.05 -10.28
N ARG A 9 1.07 -0.58 -9.21
CA ARG A 9 2.46 -1.00 -9.03
C ARG A 9 2.86 -2.05 -10.05
N ILE A 10 2.00 -3.02 -10.33
CA ILE A 10 2.24 -4.05 -11.36
C ILE A 10 2.35 -3.40 -12.73
N ASN A 11 1.46 -2.48 -13.06
CA ASN A 11 1.49 -1.77 -14.35
C ASN A 11 2.77 -0.93 -14.49
N LEU A 12 3.21 -0.24 -13.44
CA LEU A 12 4.47 0.49 -13.44
C LEU A 12 5.66 -0.43 -13.63
N ASN A 13 5.64 -1.60 -12.99
CA ASN A 13 6.70 -2.58 -13.16
C ASN A 13 6.80 -3.08 -14.62
N HIS A 14 5.66 -3.37 -15.25
CA HIS A 14 5.63 -3.75 -16.66
C HIS A 14 6.15 -2.64 -17.56
N THR A 15 5.73 -1.40 -17.31
CA THR A 15 6.21 -0.22 -18.06
C THR A 15 7.72 -0.06 -17.90
N CYS A 16 8.23 -0.23 -16.68
CA CYS A 16 9.65 -0.17 -16.37
C CYS A 16 10.44 -1.21 -17.18
N LEU A 17 9.98 -2.47 -17.19
CA LEU A 17 10.63 -3.54 -17.93
C LEU A 17 10.63 -3.30 -19.44
N LYS A 18 9.51 -2.85 -20.00
CA LYS A 18 9.40 -2.50 -21.42
C LYS A 18 10.35 -1.35 -21.78
N LEU A 19 10.44 -0.35 -20.94
CA LEU A 19 11.32 0.80 -21.17
C LEU A 19 12.79 0.39 -21.08
N GLN A 20 13.16 -0.48 -20.14
CA GLN A 20 14.51 -1.02 -20.05
C GLN A 20 14.92 -1.76 -21.31
N VAL A 21 14.04 -2.62 -21.85
CA VAL A 21 14.27 -3.33 -23.10
C VAL A 21 14.43 -2.36 -24.27
N SER A 22 13.57 -1.34 -24.35
CA SER A 22 13.65 -0.32 -25.40
C SER A 22 14.95 0.48 -25.34
N ILE A 23 15.41 0.83 -24.15
CA ILE A 23 16.68 1.54 -23.95
C ILE A 23 17.86 0.70 -24.45
N GLU A 24 17.90 -0.58 -24.05
CA GLU A 24 18.96 -1.48 -24.51
C GLU A 24 18.96 -1.69 -26.02
N ASP A 25 17.77 -1.79 -26.61
CA ASP A 25 17.61 -1.93 -28.06
C ASP A 25 18.16 -0.69 -28.79
N ILE A 26 17.85 0.52 -28.32
CA ILE A 26 18.33 1.76 -28.91
C ILE A 26 19.83 1.90 -28.71
N LYS A 27 20.37 1.58 -27.54
CA LYS A 27 21.81 1.62 -27.28
C LYS A 27 22.56 0.71 -28.25
N THR A 28 21.99 -0.45 -28.57
CA THR A 28 22.60 -1.42 -29.47
C THR A 28 22.50 -0.97 -30.93
N LYS A 29 21.33 -0.51 -31.37
CA LYS A 29 21.07 -0.18 -32.78
C LYS A 29 21.45 1.24 -33.16
N HIS A 30 21.32 2.17 -32.21
CA HIS A 30 21.52 3.59 -32.45
C HIS A 30 22.31 4.25 -31.31
N PRO A 31 23.58 3.84 -31.07
CA PRO A 31 24.37 4.34 -29.95
C PRO A 31 24.62 5.85 -29.97
N ASN A 32 24.49 6.49 -31.13
CA ASN A 32 24.70 7.95 -31.28
C ASN A 32 23.48 8.78 -30.87
N ARG A 33 22.34 8.13 -30.57
CA ARG A 33 21.12 8.82 -30.14
C ARG A 33 21.15 9.08 -28.61
N THR A 34 22.20 9.77 -28.16
CA THR A 34 22.42 10.05 -26.73
C THR A 34 21.30 10.86 -26.11
N ASP A 35 20.73 11.82 -26.83
CA ASP A 35 19.62 12.65 -26.34
C ASP A 35 18.38 11.80 -26.04
N LEU A 36 18.04 10.89 -26.95
CA LEU A 36 16.90 10.00 -26.79
C LEU A 36 17.16 9.01 -25.65
N ILE A 37 18.34 8.42 -25.59
CA ILE A 37 18.73 7.46 -24.55
C ILE A 37 18.65 8.13 -23.18
N ASN A 38 19.21 9.33 -23.02
CA ASN A 38 19.18 10.07 -21.77
C ASN A 38 17.75 10.42 -21.35
N SER A 39 16.90 10.83 -22.29
CA SER A 39 15.50 11.12 -22.02
C SER A 39 14.73 9.88 -21.53
N MET A 40 14.99 8.73 -22.17
CA MET A 40 14.36 7.45 -21.77
C MET A 40 14.85 6.97 -20.41
N GLU A 41 16.15 7.13 -20.13
CA GLU A 41 16.73 6.80 -18.83
C GLU A 41 16.16 7.66 -17.71
N GLN A 42 15.94 8.96 -18.00
CA GLN A 42 15.28 9.86 -17.04
C GLN A 42 13.85 9.42 -16.75
N SER A 43 13.10 9.05 -17.80
CA SER A 43 11.74 8.51 -17.64
C SER A 43 11.72 7.24 -16.81
N LEU A 44 12.68 6.35 -17.05
CA LEU A 44 12.84 5.12 -16.26
C LEU A 44 13.10 5.43 -14.79
N HIS A 45 13.96 6.40 -14.51
CA HIS A 45 14.25 6.83 -13.15
C HIS A 45 13.01 7.34 -12.42
N GLU A 46 12.20 8.17 -13.10
CA GLU A 46 10.96 8.70 -12.54
C GLU A 46 9.93 7.58 -12.27
N ILE A 47 9.82 6.60 -13.16
CA ILE A 47 8.95 5.44 -12.95
C ILE A 47 9.40 4.63 -11.73
N LYS A 48 10.70 4.40 -11.57
CA LYS A 48 11.25 3.70 -10.40
C LYS A 48 10.96 4.43 -9.10
N LYS A 49 11.05 5.76 -9.10
CA LYS A 49 10.65 6.57 -7.94
C LYS A 49 9.17 6.38 -7.59
N ALA A 50 8.30 6.40 -8.60
CA ALA A 50 6.87 6.19 -8.41
C ALA A 50 6.60 4.79 -7.81
N MET A 51 7.32 3.77 -8.26
CA MET A 51 7.18 2.41 -7.71
C MET A 51 7.52 2.35 -6.22
N VAL A 52 8.53 3.08 -5.77
CA VAL A 52 8.89 3.16 -4.34
C VAL A 52 7.75 3.81 -3.55
N VAL A 53 7.16 4.88 -4.05
CA VAL A 53 6.02 5.57 -3.41
C VAL A 53 4.82 4.62 -3.29
N TYR A 54 4.47 3.89 -4.35
CA TYR A 54 3.37 2.92 -4.30
C TYR A 54 3.63 1.80 -3.29
N GLY A 55 4.87 1.32 -3.22
CA GLY A 55 5.24 0.32 -2.22
C GLY A 55 5.09 0.82 -0.79
N THR A 56 5.45 2.06 -0.53
CA THR A 56 5.26 2.70 0.78
C THR A 56 3.78 2.84 1.12
N LEU A 57 2.96 3.28 0.16
CA LEU A 57 1.51 3.41 0.34
C LEU A 57 0.86 2.05 0.65
N GLU A 58 1.26 1.00 -0.04
CA GLU A 58 0.76 -0.36 0.23
C GLU A 58 1.05 -0.78 1.68
N LYS A 59 2.25 -0.52 2.17
CA LYS A 59 2.63 -0.82 3.56
C LYS A 59 1.80 -0.02 4.56
N GLU A 60 1.60 1.26 4.30
CA GLU A 60 0.78 2.13 5.15
C GLU A 60 -0.67 1.67 5.19
N PHE A 61 -1.23 1.26 4.05
CA PHE A 61 -2.58 0.70 3.97
C PHE A 61 -2.73 -0.58 4.80
N ARG A 62 -1.76 -1.49 4.70
CA ARG A 62 -1.77 -2.71 5.49
C ARG A 62 -1.71 -2.42 6.98
N ALA A 63 -0.85 -1.48 7.39
CA ALA A 63 -0.74 -1.07 8.78
C ALA A 63 -2.04 -0.44 9.29
N ALA A 64 -2.66 0.44 8.51
CA ALA A 64 -3.93 1.07 8.87
C ALA A 64 -5.06 0.04 8.97
N ARG A 65 -5.09 -0.93 8.07
CA ARG A 65 -6.07 -2.02 8.11
C ARG A 65 -5.91 -2.88 9.37
N GLN A 66 -4.69 -3.17 9.77
CA GLN A 66 -4.40 -3.94 10.98
C GLN A 66 -4.84 -3.17 12.23
N ILE A 67 -4.54 -1.88 12.32
CA ILE A 67 -4.98 -1.02 13.40
C ILE A 67 -6.52 -1.00 13.48
N ASN A 68 -7.18 -0.89 12.35
CA ASN A 68 -8.65 -0.87 12.26
C ASN A 68 -9.25 -2.18 12.78
N PHE A 69 -8.67 -3.30 12.38
CA PHE A 69 -9.06 -4.62 12.87
C PHE A 69 -8.89 -4.72 14.38
N ASP A 70 -7.76 -4.29 14.91
CA ASP A 70 -7.46 -4.33 16.34
C ASP A 70 -8.43 -3.46 17.15
N LEU A 71 -8.75 -2.26 16.63
CA LEU A 71 -9.71 -1.36 17.27
C LEU A 71 -11.13 -1.96 17.28
N GLN A 72 -11.55 -2.60 16.22
CA GLN A 72 -12.84 -3.29 16.18
C GLN A 72 -12.92 -4.39 17.23
N HIS A 73 -11.84 -5.15 17.40
CA HIS A 73 -11.75 -6.21 18.38
C HIS A 73 -11.83 -5.67 19.82
N ILE A 74 -11.07 -4.61 20.11
CA ILE A 74 -11.10 -3.91 21.41
C ILE A 74 -12.51 -3.36 21.69
N ASN A 75 -13.16 -2.79 20.70
CA ASN A 75 -14.53 -2.29 20.84
C ASN A 75 -15.53 -3.39 21.21
N LEU A 76 -15.40 -4.57 20.63
CA LEU A 76 -16.25 -5.70 20.98
C LEU A 76 -16.02 -6.15 22.41
N GLU A 77 -14.77 -6.22 22.85
CA GLU A 77 -14.42 -6.56 24.23
C GLU A 77 -14.99 -5.54 25.22
N LEU A 78 -14.84 -4.25 24.94
CA LEU A 78 -15.37 -3.18 25.78
C LEU A 78 -16.90 -3.23 25.87
N LYS A 79 -17.59 -3.50 24.79
CA LYS A 79 -19.06 -3.68 24.80
C LYS A 79 -19.47 -4.84 25.68
N GLN A 80 -18.74 -5.93 25.65
CA GLN A 80 -19.01 -7.08 26.51
C GLN A 80 -18.75 -6.74 27.99
N ASP A 81 -17.65 -6.05 28.28
CA ASP A 81 -17.32 -5.60 29.63
C ASP A 81 -18.40 -4.68 30.21
N VAL A 82 -18.92 -3.76 29.40
CA VAL A 82 -20.02 -2.87 29.80
C VAL A 82 -21.27 -3.69 30.13
N LYS A 83 -21.62 -4.69 29.34
CA LYS A 83 -22.76 -5.58 29.61
C LYS A 83 -22.58 -6.34 30.93
N ASP A 84 -21.38 -6.85 31.17
CA ASP A 84 -21.07 -7.60 32.38
C ASP A 84 -21.15 -6.70 33.61
N LEU A 85 -20.62 -5.50 33.55
CA LEU A 85 -20.70 -4.52 34.61
C LEU A 85 -22.15 -4.11 34.91
N LYS A 86 -22.99 -3.93 33.89
CA LYS A 86 -24.41 -3.65 34.08
C LYS A 86 -25.12 -4.77 34.82
N LYS A 87 -24.82 -6.02 34.51
CA LYS A 87 -25.39 -7.20 35.21
C LYS A 87 -24.98 -7.22 36.66
N ILE A 88 -23.72 -6.90 36.98
CA ILE A 88 -23.22 -6.85 38.36
C ILE A 88 -23.95 -5.74 39.14
N ILE A 89 -24.12 -4.55 38.54
CA ILE A 89 -24.83 -3.44 39.17
C ILE A 89 -26.30 -3.82 39.46
N GLU A 90 -26.99 -4.44 38.49
CA GLU A 90 -28.38 -4.88 38.63
C GLU A 90 -28.50 -5.92 39.74
N PHE A 91 -27.58 -6.85 39.81
CA PHE A 91 -27.56 -7.88 40.85
C PHE A 91 -27.37 -7.24 42.24
N ASN A 92 -26.42 -6.35 42.40
CA ASN A 92 -26.18 -5.64 43.67
C ASN A 92 -27.38 -4.82 44.10
N ASN A 93 -28.04 -4.13 43.16
CA ASN A 93 -29.23 -3.34 43.45
C ASN A 93 -30.42 -4.21 43.86
N ALA A 94 -30.54 -5.41 43.27
CA ALA A 94 -31.60 -6.37 43.61
C ALA A 94 -31.46 -6.94 45.03
N GLU A 95 -30.24 -7.00 45.56
CA GLU A 95 -29.97 -7.49 46.91
C GLU A 95 -30.19 -6.42 48.02
N LEU A 96 -30.24 -5.19 47.60
CA LEU A 96 -30.50 -4.07 48.53
C LEU A 96 -32.01 -3.91 48.74
#